data_8c0f9fda27a5062c071a5b77c540205e
#
_entry.id   8c0f9fda27a5062c071a5b77c540205e
#
_cell.length_a   1.000
_cell.length_b   1.000
_cell.length_c   1.000
_cell.angle_alpha   90.00
_cell.angle_beta   90.00
_cell.angle_gamma   90.00
#
_symmetry.space_group_name_H-M   'P 1'
#
loop_
_entity.id
_entity.type
_entity.pdbx_description
1 polymer ?
#
loop_
_entity_poly.entity_id
_entity_poly.type
_entity_poly.pdbx_seq_one_letter_code
_entity_poly.pdbx_strand_id
1 'polypeptide(L)'
;IAGVDPKVGLYASFCIAVIIAFVGGRPGMISAATGAMALLMVTLVKEHGLQYLLAATLLTGVIQIAAGYLKLGGLMRFVSRSVVTGFVNALAILIFMAQLPELTNVTWHVYAMTAAGLGIIYLFPLVPVVGKLIPSPLVCIVGLTAVAMIVGLDIRTVGDMGELPDTLPIFLWPDVPLTLETLMIILPYSLGLAVVGLLESLMTATIVDDLTDTTSDRNRECKGQGIANIGSGLLGGMAGCAMIGQSIINVKS
;
A
#
# COMPACT_ATOMS: atom_id res chain seq x y z
N ILE A 1 -1.97 -10.53 -3.43
CA ILE A 1 -2.23 -9.82 -4.70
C ILE A 1 -0.99 -9.82 -5.58
N ALA A 2 0.16 -9.32 -5.13
CA ALA A 2 1.39 -9.24 -5.93
C ALA A 2 2.01 -10.59 -6.31
N GLY A 3 1.61 -11.68 -5.69
CA GLY A 3 2.16 -13.03 -5.92
C GLY A 3 3.52 -13.26 -5.24
N VAL A 4 3.81 -12.52 -4.19
CA VAL A 4 5.00 -12.65 -3.33
C VAL A 4 4.62 -13.02 -1.92
N ASP A 5 5.59 -13.49 -1.13
CA ASP A 5 5.38 -13.80 0.29
C ASP A 5 4.88 -12.59 1.07
N PRO A 6 4.00 -12.78 2.06
CA PRO A 6 3.50 -11.71 2.93
C PRO A 6 4.60 -10.88 3.59
N LYS A 7 5.76 -11.48 3.88
CA LYS A 7 6.92 -10.78 4.46
C LYS A 7 7.37 -9.59 3.62
N VAL A 8 7.29 -9.67 2.29
CA VAL A 8 7.70 -8.58 1.38
C VAL A 8 6.82 -7.33 1.57
N GLY A 9 5.50 -7.54 1.71
CA GLY A 9 4.55 -6.46 1.99
C GLY A 9 4.71 -5.87 3.39
N LEU A 10 4.98 -6.71 4.40
CA LEU A 10 5.19 -6.28 5.78
C LEU A 10 6.49 -5.49 5.94
N TYR A 11 7.59 -5.94 5.31
CA TYR A 11 8.84 -5.18 5.27
C TYR A 11 8.66 -3.84 4.55
N ALA A 12 7.96 -3.83 3.43
CA ALA A 12 7.64 -2.59 2.73
C ALA A 12 6.88 -1.61 3.62
N SER A 13 5.83 -2.09 4.29
CA SER A 13 5.00 -1.25 5.16
C SER A 13 5.80 -0.68 6.32
N PHE A 14 6.63 -1.49 6.97
CA PHE A 14 7.51 -1.04 8.04
C PHE A 14 8.53 0.00 7.56
N CYS A 15 9.29 -0.32 6.50
CA CYS A 15 10.35 0.56 6.00
C CYS A 15 9.80 1.89 5.49
N ILE A 16 8.72 1.83 4.68
CA ILE A 16 8.11 3.04 4.11
C ILE A 16 7.56 3.93 5.22
N ALA A 17 6.81 3.37 6.19
CA ALA A 17 6.25 4.14 7.29
C ALA A 17 7.32 4.84 8.12
N VAL A 18 8.41 4.15 8.46
CA VAL A 18 9.53 4.73 9.22
C VAL A 18 10.24 5.82 8.42
N ILE A 19 10.60 5.55 7.17
CA ILE A 19 11.37 6.51 6.36
C ILE A 19 10.54 7.76 6.05
N ILE A 20 9.27 7.59 5.64
CA ILE A 20 8.41 8.73 5.27
C ILE A 20 8.13 9.65 6.47
N ALA A 21 8.12 9.13 7.69
CA ALA A 21 7.94 9.93 8.90
C ALA A 21 9.00 11.02 9.05
N PHE A 22 10.22 10.79 8.55
CA PHE A 22 11.32 11.76 8.60
C PHE A 22 11.45 12.62 7.36
N VAL A 23 11.21 12.05 6.17
CA VAL A 23 11.49 12.71 4.89
C VAL A 23 10.25 13.23 4.17
N GLY A 24 9.06 12.81 4.57
CA GLY A 24 7.79 13.16 3.93
C GLY A 24 7.51 14.66 3.91
N GLY A 25 6.69 15.07 2.97
CA GLY A 25 6.25 16.47 2.78
C GLY A 25 4.93 16.80 3.46
N ARG A 26 4.23 15.79 4.02
CA ARG A 26 2.93 15.95 4.69
C ARG A 26 2.88 15.16 6.01
N PRO A 27 2.90 15.82 7.17
CA PRO A 27 2.64 15.18 8.46
C PRO A 27 1.24 14.56 8.54
N GLY A 28 1.12 13.46 9.27
CA GLY A 28 -0.16 12.78 9.48
C GLY A 28 -0.57 11.81 8.36
N MET A 29 0.13 11.76 7.24
CA MET A 29 -0.08 10.75 6.22
C MET A 29 0.52 9.39 6.62
N ILE A 30 -0.17 8.33 6.24
CA ILE A 30 0.29 6.95 6.39
C ILE A 30 0.66 6.42 5.00
N SER A 31 1.89 5.97 4.85
CA SER A 31 2.39 5.33 3.62
C SER A 31 2.87 3.91 3.93
N ALA A 32 2.53 2.98 3.04
CA ALA A 32 2.90 1.57 3.16
C ALA A 32 2.79 0.87 1.81
N ALA A 33 2.97 -0.46 1.77
CA ALA A 33 2.59 -1.27 0.63
C ALA A 33 1.08 -1.17 0.38
N THR A 34 0.67 -0.86 -0.85
CA THR A 34 -0.75 -0.69 -1.20
C THR A 34 -1.20 -1.71 -2.24
N GLY A 35 -2.52 -2.01 -2.24
CA GLY A 35 -3.12 -2.89 -3.24
C GLY A 35 -2.96 -2.38 -4.66
N ALA A 36 -3.01 -1.07 -4.87
CA ALA A 36 -2.81 -0.44 -6.17
C ALA A 36 -1.40 -0.74 -6.73
N MET A 37 -0.37 -0.57 -5.89
CA MET A 37 1.01 -0.87 -6.26
C MET A 37 1.20 -2.38 -6.48
N ALA A 38 0.61 -3.22 -5.63
CA ALA A 38 0.67 -4.68 -5.76
C ALA A 38 0.10 -5.18 -7.09
N LEU A 39 -1.04 -4.64 -7.53
CA LEU A 39 -1.67 -5.02 -8.80
C LEU A 39 -0.77 -4.77 -10.02
N LEU A 40 -0.01 -3.68 -10.02
CA LEU A 40 0.91 -3.34 -11.11
C LEU A 40 2.13 -4.29 -11.18
N MET A 41 2.44 -4.97 -10.09
CA MET A 41 3.61 -5.86 -10.00
C MET A 41 3.33 -7.32 -10.35
N VAL A 42 2.04 -7.71 -10.44
CA VAL A 42 1.64 -9.12 -10.62
C VAL A 42 2.33 -9.76 -11.81
N THR A 43 2.30 -9.11 -12.97
CA THR A 43 2.89 -9.63 -14.21
C THR A 43 4.40 -9.73 -14.10
N LEU A 44 5.06 -8.67 -13.57
CA LEU A 44 6.51 -8.63 -13.38
C LEU A 44 6.99 -9.78 -12.48
N VAL A 45 6.28 -10.03 -11.38
CA VAL A 45 6.62 -11.12 -10.45
C VAL A 45 6.42 -12.49 -11.08
N LYS A 46 5.34 -12.69 -11.84
CA LYS A 46 5.05 -13.95 -12.52
C LYS A 46 6.10 -14.31 -13.58
N GLU A 47 6.59 -13.32 -14.31
CA GLU A 47 7.49 -13.53 -15.44
C GLU A 47 8.96 -13.51 -15.04
N HIS A 48 9.33 -12.68 -14.06
CA HIS A 48 10.73 -12.40 -13.73
C HIS A 48 11.09 -12.62 -12.24
N GLY A 49 10.09 -12.81 -11.39
CA GLY A 49 10.30 -13.12 -9.97
C GLY A 49 10.56 -11.91 -9.07
N LEU A 50 10.86 -12.22 -7.79
CA LEU A 50 11.02 -11.23 -6.72
C LEU A 50 12.16 -10.24 -6.95
N GLN A 51 13.30 -10.70 -7.49
CA GLN A 51 14.49 -9.84 -7.65
C GLN A 51 14.23 -8.67 -8.61
N TYR A 52 13.48 -8.92 -9.69
CA TYR A 52 13.06 -7.89 -10.63
C TYR A 52 12.03 -6.91 -10.01
N LEU A 53 11.17 -7.38 -9.11
CA LEU A 53 10.28 -6.51 -8.34
C LEU A 53 11.08 -5.56 -7.45
N LEU A 54 12.10 -6.06 -6.74
CA LEU A 54 12.97 -5.22 -5.90
C LEU A 54 13.73 -4.19 -6.74
N ALA A 55 14.29 -4.61 -7.87
CA ALA A 55 14.96 -3.70 -8.81
C ALA A 55 14.00 -2.63 -9.37
N ALA A 56 12.77 -3.02 -9.74
CA ALA A 56 11.74 -2.09 -10.18
C ALA A 56 11.34 -1.12 -9.07
N THR A 57 11.30 -1.57 -7.81
CA THR A 57 11.03 -0.71 -6.65
C THR A 57 12.11 0.35 -6.47
N LEU A 58 13.39 -0.02 -6.61
CA LEU A 58 14.51 0.95 -6.56
C LEU A 58 14.40 1.98 -7.68
N LEU A 59 14.17 1.54 -8.91
CA LEU A 59 14.03 2.45 -10.05
C LEU A 59 12.82 3.37 -9.89
N THR A 60 11.70 2.85 -9.37
CA THR A 60 10.52 3.65 -9.01
C THR A 60 10.90 4.78 -8.07
N GLY A 61 11.65 4.48 -7.01
CA GLY A 61 12.11 5.50 -6.06
C GLY A 61 12.98 6.57 -6.71
N VAL A 62 13.90 6.19 -7.60
CA VAL A 62 14.74 7.14 -8.35
C VAL A 62 13.88 8.06 -9.23
N ILE A 63 12.90 7.51 -9.95
CA ILE A 63 11.97 8.29 -10.78
C ILE A 63 11.16 9.27 -9.93
N GLN A 64 10.66 8.85 -8.77
CA GLN A 64 9.89 9.71 -7.86
C GLN A 64 10.74 10.83 -7.28
N ILE A 65 12.00 10.57 -6.92
CA ILE A 65 12.95 11.61 -6.49
C ILE A 65 13.18 12.62 -7.62
N ALA A 66 13.44 12.15 -8.83
CA ALA A 66 13.59 13.01 -10.00
C ALA A 66 12.35 13.87 -10.23
N ALA A 67 11.15 13.30 -10.15
CA ALA A 67 9.88 14.03 -10.24
C ALA A 67 9.77 15.14 -9.17
N GLY A 68 10.21 14.88 -7.95
CA GLY A 68 10.25 15.87 -6.88
C GLY A 68 11.21 17.03 -7.15
N TYR A 69 12.40 16.76 -7.70
CA TYR A 69 13.36 17.80 -8.11
C TYR A 69 12.87 18.59 -9.32
N LEU A 70 12.23 17.95 -10.27
CA LEU A 70 11.59 18.59 -11.43
C LEU A 70 10.30 19.34 -11.06
N LYS A 71 9.94 19.37 -9.76
CA LYS A 71 8.75 20.07 -9.22
C LYS A 71 7.43 19.59 -9.82
N LEU A 72 7.35 18.33 -10.22
CA LEU A 72 6.16 17.74 -10.83
C LEU A 72 5.01 17.58 -9.83
N GLY A 73 5.26 17.62 -8.52
CA GLY A 73 4.22 17.67 -7.49
C GLY A 73 3.23 18.82 -7.67
N GLY A 74 3.67 19.93 -8.28
CA GLY A 74 2.81 21.05 -8.63
C GLY A 74 1.78 20.77 -9.74
N LEU A 75 1.98 19.71 -10.54
CA LEU A 75 1.05 19.33 -11.60
C LEU A 75 -0.29 18.81 -11.07
N MET A 76 -0.36 18.42 -9.79
CA MET A 76 -1.62 18.01 -9.15
C MET A 76 -2.73 19.07 -9.20
N ARG A 77 -2.37 20.33 -9.27
CA ARG A 77 -3.35 21.43 -9.44
C ARG A 77 -4.17 21.33 -10.74
N PHE A 78 -3.65 20.60 -11.74
CA PHE A 78 -4.35 20.39 -13.02
C PHE A 78 -5.19 19.10 -13.04
N VAL A 79 -5.08 18.26 -12.02
CA VAL A 79 -5.86 17.03 -11.90
C VAL A 79 -7.24 17.40 -11.37
N SER A 80 -8.27 17.24 -12.17
CA SER A 80 -9.64 17.53 -11.78
C SER A 80 -10.16 16.53 -10.73
N ARG A 81 -11.12 16.97 -9.89
CA ARG A 81 -11.78 16.09 -8.91
C ARG A 81 -12.43 14.85 -9.58
N SER A 82 -12.94 15.01 -10.79
CA SER A 82 -13.55 13.90 -11.55
C SER A 82 -12.52 12.81 -11.89
N VAL A 83 -11.29 13.20 -12.26
CA VAL A 83 -10.20 12.25 -12.52
C VAL A 83 -9.82 11.51 -11.23
N VAL A 84 -9.70 12.25 -10.11
CA VAL A 84 -9.42 11.67 -8.80
C VAL A 84 -10.49 10.65 -8.41
N THR A 85 -11.77 11.02 -8.50
CA THR A 85 -12.89 10.13 -8.16
C THR A 85 -12.93 8.91 -9.08
N GLY A 86 -12.72 9.10 -10.38
CA GLY A 86 -12.66 7.99 -11.34
C GLY A 86 -11.54 7.02 -11.05
N PHE A 87 -10.35 7.53 -10.71
CA PHE A 87 -9.18 6.71 -10.34
C PHE A 87 -9.45 5.90 -9.05
N VAL A 88 -9.96 6.53 -8.00
CA VAL A 88 -10.29 5.86 -6.73
C VAL A 88 -11.36 4.77 -6.94
N ASN A 89 -12.40 5.06 -7.71
CA ASN A 89 -13.44 4.09 -8.01
C ASN A 89 -12.90 2.90 -8.82
N ALA A 90 -12.05 3.15 -9.82
CA ALA A 90 -11.41 2.09 -10.59
C ALA A 90 -10.53 1.20 -9.71
N LEU A 91 -9.73 1.78 -8.81
CA LEU A 91 -8.94 1.03 -7.84
C LEU A 91 -9.82 0.20 -6.91
N ALA A 92 -10.91 0.77 -6.40
CA ALA A 92 -11.85 0.04 -5.53
C ALA A 92 -12.43 -1.19 -6.23
N ILE A 93 -12.83 -1.06 -7.51
CA ILE A 93 -13.34 -2.16 -8.32
C ILE A 93 -12.25 -3.22 -8.54
N LEU A 94 -11.03 -2.80 -8.92
CA LEU A 94 -9.91 -3.73 -9.16
C LEU A 94 -9.51 -4.49 -7.90
N ILE A 95 -9.45 -3.82 -6.75
CA ILE A 95 -9.14 -4.44 -5.45
C ILE A 95 -10.26 -5.41 -5.07
N PHE A 96 -11.52 -5.03 -5.25
CA PHE A 96 -12.66 -5.93 -5.01
C PHE A 96 -12.59 -7.17 -5.90
N MET A 97 -12.35 -7.01 -7.19
CA MET A 97 -12.19 -8.13 -8.11
C MET A 97 -11.04 -9.05 -7.74
N ALA A 98 -9.94 -8.50 -7.23
CA ALA A 98 -8.78 -9.27 -6.76
C ALA A 98 -9.07 -10.09 -5.48
N GLN A 99 -10.13 -9.76 -4.73
CA GLN A 99 -10.58 -10.54 -3.57
C GLN A 99 -11.55 -11.67 -3.92
N LEU A 100 -12.23 -11.61 -5.07
CA LEU A 100 -13.22 -12.63 -5.45
C LEU A 100 -12.67 -14.06 -5.49
N PRO A 101 -11.46 -14.32 -6.01
CA PRO A 101 -10.88 -15.66 -5.98
C PRO A 101 -10.74 -16.25 -4.57
N GLU A 102 -10.50 -15.39 -3.55
CA GLU A 102 -10.39 -15.83 -2.14
C GLU A 102 -11.74 -16.24 -1.53
N LEU A 103 -12.85 -15.90 -2.19
CA LEU A 103 -14.21 -16.28 -1.81
C LEU A 103 -14.76 -17.44 -2.65
N THR A 104 -13.96 -18.04 -3.52
CA THR A 104 -14.37 -19.18 -4.36
C THR A 104 -13.87 -20.49 -3.79
N ASN A 105 -14.72 -21.54 -3.83
CA ASN A 105 -14.38 -22.89 -3.34
C ASN A 105 -13.95 -22.92 -1.85
N VAL A 106 -14.57 -22.07 -1.04
CA VAL A 106 -14.28 -21.96 0.40
C VAL A 106 -15.45 -22.48 1.24
N THR A 107 -15.17 -22.78 2.50
CA THR A 107 -16.19 -23.22 3.45
C THR A 107 -17.16 -22.09 3.80
N TRP A 108 -18.37 -22.44 4.26
CA TRP A 108 -19.35 -21.44 4.70
C TRP A 108 -18.84 -20.54 5.83
N HIS A 109 -17.87 -21.02 6.61
CA HIS A 109 -17.21 -20.24 7.68
C HIS A 109 -16.55 -18.98 7.14
N VAL A 110 -15.92 -19.05 5.95
CA VAL A 110 -15.28 -17.89 5.29
C VAL A 110 -16.32 -16.83 4.94
N TYR A 111 -17.48 -17.23 4.41
CA TYR A 111 -18.58 -16.31 4.12
C TYR A 111 -19.16 -15.67 5.39
N ALA A 112 -19.34 -16.48 6.45
CA ALA A 112 -19.81 -15.97 7.74
C ALA A 112 -18.82 -14.97 8.35
N MET A 113 -17.51 -15.26 8.31
CA MET A 113 -16.47 -14.37 8.79
C MET A 113 -16.39 -13.08 7.96
N THR A 114 -16.53 -13.18 6.65
CA THR A 114 -16.55 -12.01 5.74
C THR A 114 -17.77 -11.13 6.05
N ALA A 115 -18.95 -11.71 6.19
CA ALA A 115 -20.17 -10.97 6.55
C ALA A 115 -20.06 -10.32 7.94
N ALA A 116 -19.51 -11.04 8.92
CA ALA A 116 -19.25 -10.51 10.26
C ALA A 116 -18.24 -9.36 10.22
N GLY A 117 -17.18 -9.48 9.41
CA GLY A 117 -16.18 -8.44 9.21
C GLY A 117 -16.78 -7.18 8.61
N LEU A 118 -17.57 -7.30 7.56
CA LEU A 118 -18.30 -6.18 6.98
C LEU A 118 -19.27 -5.57 7.98
N GLY A 119 -20.00 -6.42 8.74
CA GLY A 119 -20.88 -5.96 9.82
C GLY A 119 -20.13 -5.12 10.86
N ILE A 120 -18.99 -5.58 11.35
CA ILE A 120 -18.17 -4.85 12.31
C ILE A 120 -17.72 -3.51 11.70
N ILE A 121 -17.19 -3.51 10.48
CA ILE A 121 -16.66 -2.29 9.86
C ILE A 121 -17.74 -1.22 9.70
N TYR A 122 -18.96 -1.60 9.30
CA TYR A 122 -20.03 -0.63 9.04
C TYR A 122 -20.89 -0.31 10.27
N LEU A 123 -21.12 -1.27 11.19
CA LEU A 123 -22.00 -1.07 12.34
C LEU A 123 -21.26 -0.58 13.58
N PHE A 124 -19.99 -0.96 13.78
CA PHE A 124 -19.21 -0.56 14.96
C PHE A 124 -19.08 0.97 15.11
N PRO A 125 -18.87 1.77 14.07
CA PRO A 125 -18.82 3.23 14.19
C PRO A 125 -20.12 3.87 14.71
N LEU A 126 -21.26 3.13 14.65
CA LEU A 126 -22.55 3.60 15.18
C LEU A 126 -22.64 3.45 16.70
N VAL A 127 -21.74 2.67 17.32
CA VAL A 127 -21.72 2.50 18.79
C VAL A 127 -21.25 3.80 19.43
N PRO A 128 -22.07 4.43 20.29
CA PRO A 128 -21.70 5.69 20.92
C PRO A 128 -20.46 5.53 21.80
N VAL A 129 -19.58 6.51 21.81
CA VAL A 129 -18.31 6.61 22.54
C VAL A 129 -17.25 5.65 22.00
N VAL A 130 -17.42 4.34 22.08
CA VAL A 130 -16.40 3.32 21.72
C VAL A 130 -16.15 3.29 20.20
N GLY A 131 -17.20 3.44 19.39
CA GLY A 131 -17.09 3.43 17.93
C GLY A 131 -16.34 4.63 17.36
N LYS A 132 -16.19 5.70 18.16
CA LYS A 132 -15.38 6.88 17.78
C LYS A 132 -13.94 6.79 18.32
N LEU A 133 -13.73 6.03 19.38
CA LEU A 133 -12.42 5.93 20.04
C LEU A 133 -11.52 4.87 19.39
N ILE A 134 -12.10 3.78 18.90
CA ILE A 134 -11.34 2.65 18.33
C ILE A 134 -11.71 2.48 16.85
N PRO A 135 -10.73 2.46 15.94
CA PRO A 135 -10.99 2.22 14.52
C PRO A 135 -11.66 0.84 14.29
N SER A 136 -12.81 0.83 13.62
CA SER A 136 -13.55 -0.42 13.35
C SER A 136 -12.73 -1.50 12.61
N PRO A 137 -11.79 -1.18 11.69
CA PRO A 137 -10.94 -2.20 11.09
C PRO A 137 -10.05 -2.93 12.10
N LEU A 138 -9.56 -2.23 13.12
CA LEU A 138 -8.76 -2.84 14.19
C LEU A 138 -9.60 -3.83 15.01
N VAL A 139 -10.82 -3.43 15.39
CA VAL A 139 -11.77 -4.30 16.11
C VAL A 139 -12.11 -5.52 15.26
N CYS A 140 -12.32 -5.33 13.97
CA CYS A 140 -12.60 -6.41 13.02
C CYS A 140 -11.44 -7.43 12.98
N ILE A 141 -10.21 -6.97 12.77
CA ILE A 141 -9.04 -7.86 12.67
C ILE A 141 -8.82 -8.61 13.97
N VAL A 142 -8.75 -7.91 15.11
CA VAL A 142 -8.50 -8.53 16.41
C VAL A 142 -9.64 -9.48 16.80
N GLY A 143 -10.89 -9.04 16.65
CA GLY A 143 -12.07 -9.82 17.01
C GLY A 143 -12.21 -11.09 16.19
N LEU A 144 -12.12 -10.98 14.86
CA LEU A 144 -12.27 -12.15 13.99
C LEU A 144 -11.09 -13.11 14.10
N THR A 145 -9.85 -12.60 14.29
CA THR A 145 -8.70 -13.45 14.54
C THR A 145 -8.86 -14.23 15.85
N ALA A 146 -9.30 -13.55 16.93
CA ALA A 146 -9.55 -14.20 18.21
C ALA A 146 -10.62 -15.28 18.08
N VAL A 147 -11.73 -15.01 17.39
CA VAL A 147 -12.79 -16.00 17.14
C VAL A 147 -12.26 -17.18 16.35
N ALA A 148 -11.51 -16.95 15.27
CA ALA A 148 -10.93 -18.02 14.46
C ALA A 148 -10.00 -18.93 15.27
N MET A 149 -9.18 -18.35 16.15
CA MET A 149 -8.25 -19.09 17.02
C MET A 149 -8.96 -19.87 18.13
N ILE A 150 -9.94 -19.26 18.80
CA ILE A 150 -10.66 -19.88 19.93
C ILE A 150 -11.55 -21.04 19.44
N VAL A 151 -12.23 -20.83 18.31
CA VAL A 151 -13.14 -21.84 17.75
C VAL A 151 -12.38 -22.90 16.95
N GLY A 152 -11.12 -22.64 16.60
CA GLY A 152 -10.31 -23.56 15.77
C GLY A 152 -10.87 -23.69 14.35
N LEU A 153 -11.29 -22.59 13.74
CA LEU A 153 -11.83 -22.60 12.38
C LEU A 153 -10.75 -22.97 11.38
N ASP A 154 -11.06 -23.95 10.55
CA ASP A 154 -10.20 -24.30 9.39
C ASP A 154 -10.48 -23.30 8.25
N ILE A 155 -9.80 -22.17 8.33
CA ILE A 155 -9.85 -21.09 7.35
C ILE A 155 -8.42 -20.70 6.97
N ARG A 156 -8.26 -20.29 5.72
CA ARG A 156 -6.98 -19.85 5.19
C ARG A 156 -6.49 -18.61 5.94
N THR A 157 -5.27 -18.67 6.43
CA THR A 157 -4.61 -17.58 7.15
C THR A 157 -3.52 -16.92 6.30
N VAL A 158 -3.02 -15.78 6.75
CA VAL A 158 -1.90 -15.09 6.05
C VAL A 158 -0.65 -15.98 6.03
N GLY A 159 -0.42 -16.80 7.08
CA GLY A 159 0.69 -17.76 7.13
C GLY A 159 0.59 -18.87 6.08
N ASP A 160 -0.61 -19.21 5.63
CA ASP A 160 -0.81 -20.22 4.57
C ASP A 160 -0.53 -19.65 3.16
N MET A 161 -0.38 -18.34 3.05
CA MET A 161 -0.09 -17.66 1.77
C MET A 161 1.40 -17.50 1.49
N GLY A 162 2.26 -17.82 2.45
CA GLY A 162 3.72 -17.70 2.33
C GLY A 162 4.40 -17.38 3.65
N GLU A 163 5.70 -17.16 3.60
CA GLU A 163 6.50 -16.89 4.79
C GLU A 163 6.16 -15.54 5.43
N LEU A 164 5.99 -15.55 6.74
CA LEU A 164 5.91 -14.37 7.58
C LEU A 164 7.32 -13.94 8.05
N PRO A 165 7.54 -12.66 8.37
CA PRO A 165 8.84 -12.22 8.84
C PRO A 165 9.11 -12.69 10.28
N ASP A 166 10.23 -13.38 10.47
CA ASP A 166 10.75 -13.78 11.78
C ASP A 166 11.78 -12.79 12.33
N THR A 167 12.29 -11.92 11.46
CA THR A 167 13.35 -10.95 11.77
C THR A 167 13.02 -9.57 11.23
N LEU A 168 13.75 -8.57 11.68
CA LEU A 168 13.72 -7.24 11.07
C LEU A 168 14.29 -7.30 9.64
N PRO A 169 13.87 -6.37 8.76
CA PRO A 169 14.41 -6.29 7.41
C PRO A 169 15.94 -6.16 7.42
N ILE A 170 16.60 -6.96 6.59
CA ILE A 170 18.05 -6.90 6.40
C ILE A 170 18.35 -6.28 5.05
N PHE A 171 19.51 -5.65 4.94
CA PHE A 171 19.94 -5.07 3.67
C PHE A 171 20.10 -6.15 2.60
N LEU A 172 19.46 -5.93 1.47
CA LEU A 172 19.47 -6.83 0.32
C LEU A 172 19.68 -6.00 -0.96
N TRP A 173 20.71 -6.33 -1.72
CA TRP A 173 20.86 -5.80 -3.06
C TRP A 173 20.17 -6.73 -4.05
N PRO A 174 19.27 -6.23 -4.95
CA PRO A 174 18.61 -7.09 -5.92
C PRO A 174 19.62 -7.82 -6.81
N ASP A 175 19.50 -9.14 -6.86
CA ASP A 175 20.36 -9.99 -7.69
C ASP A 175 19.79 -10.07 -9.12
N VAL A 176 20.01 -8.98 -9.86
CA VAL A 176 19.64 -8.88 -11.28
C VAL A 176 20.84 -8.39 -12.08
N PRO A 177 21.03 -8.87 -13.32
CA PRO A 177 22.10 -8.39 -14.17
C PRO A 177 21.87 -6.90 -14.51
N LEU A 178 22.91 -6.08 -14.33
CA LEU A 178 22.87 -4.64 -14.65
C LEU A 178 23.05 -4.43 -16.17
N THR A 179 22.10 -4.89 -16.95
CA THR A 179 22.09 -4.82 -18.42
C THR A 179 20.99 -3.88 -18.90
N LEU A 180 21.12 -3.44 -20.16
CA LEU A 180 20.06 -2.67 -20.82
C LEU A 180 18.77 -3.48 -20.93
N GLU A 181 18.86 -4.79 -21.11
CA GLU A 181 17.72 -5.69 -21.16
C GLU A 181 16.92 -5.67 -19.85
N THR A 182 17.59 -5.83 -18.71
CA THR A 182 16.96 -5.69 -17.39
C THR A 182 16.27 -4.33 -17.23
N LEU A 183 16.95 -3.25 -17.63
CA LEU A 183 16.35 -1.91 -17.58
C LEU A 183 15.11 -1.80 -18.45
N MET A 184 15.12 -2.36 -19.67
CA MET A 184 13.95 -2.35 -20.56
C MET A 184 12.78 -3.16 -20.00
N ILE A 185 13.05 -4.24 -19.26
CA ILE A 185 12.02 -5.04 -18.58
C ILE A 185 11.40 -4.25 -17.43
N ILE A 186 12.21 -3.67 -16.53
CA ILE A 186 11.69 -3.04 -15.31
C ILE A 186 11.15 -1.62 -15.54
N LEU A 187 11.62 -0.90 -16.56
CA LEU A 187 11.30 0.52 -16.78
C LEU A 187 9.80 0.79 -16.93
N PRO A 188 9.00 0.06 -17.75
CA PRO A 188 7.58 0.31 -17.89
C PRO A 188 6.83 0.11 -16.56
N TYR A 189 7.20 -0.91 -15.79
CA TYR A 189 6.62 -1.15 -14.46
C TYR A 189 7.00 -0.03 -13.49
N SER A 190 8.28 0.35 -13.45
CA SER A 190 8.77 1.42 -12.57
C SER A 190 8.14 2.78 -12.88
N LEU A 191 7.92 3.09 -14.16
CA LEU A 191 7.20 4.31 -14.56
C LEU A 191 5.75 4.26 -14.11
N GLY A 192 5.05 3.13 -14.34
CA GLY A 192 3.68 2.93 -13.89
C GLY A 192 3.56 3.07 -12.37
N LEU A 193 4.44 2.40 -11.62
CA LEU A 193 4.50 2.48 -10.16
C LEU A 193 4.80 3.91 -9.67
N ALA A 194 5.73 4.62 -10.32
CA ALA A 194 6.06 5.99 -9.95
C ALA A 194 4.87 6.93 -10.16
N VAL A 195 4.21 6.84 -11.31
CA VAL A 195 3.04 7.69 -11.63
C VAL A 195 1.87 7.39 -10.69
N VAL A 196 1.49 6.11 -10.54
CA VAL A 196 0.35 5.73 -9.67
C VAL A 196 0.67 6.05 -8.22
N GLY A 197 1.86 5.72 -7.74
CA GLY A 197 2.27 5.99 -6.36
C GLY A 197 2.31 7.48 -6.05
N LEU A 198 2.81 8.34 -6.96
CA LEU A 198 2.79 9.79 -6.78
C LEU A 198 1.38 10.36 -6.86
N LEU A 199 0.55 9.89 -7.79
CA LEU A 199 -0.85 10.31 -7.86
C LEU A 199 -1.58 10.01 -6.55
N GLU A 200 -1.49 8.78 -6.05
CA GLU A 200 -2.14 8.37 -4.80
C GLU A 200 -1.62 9.15 -3.60
N SER A 201 -0.30 9.36 -3.51
CA SER A 201 0.32 10.12 -2.42
C SER A 201 -0.06 11.60 -2.44
N LEU A 202 -0.04 12.24 -3.61
CA LEU A 202 -0.37 13.65 -3.74
C LEU A 202 -1.88 13.91 -3.59
N MET A 203 -2.73 12.95 -3.99
CA MET A 203 -4.16 12.99 -3.70
C MET A 203 -4.42 12.87 -2.20
N THR A 204 -3.76 11.93 -1.53
CA THR A 204 -3.84 11.77 -0.08
C THR A 204 -3.40 13.05 0.63
N ALA A 205 -2.29 13.65 0.20
CA ALA A 205 -1.81 14.92 0.75
C ALA A 205 -2.86 16.03 0.59
N THR A 206 -3.51 16.13 -0.58
CA THR A 206 -4.56 17.11 -0.81
C THR A 206 -5.77 16.90 0.11
N ILE A 207 -6.20 15.65 0.30
CA ILE A 207 -7.31 15.32 1.20
C ILE A 207 -6.95 15.68 2.65
N VAL A 208 -5.73 15.37 3.07
CA VAL A 208 -5.25 15.71 4.42
C VAL A 208 -5.10 17.23 4.58
N ASP A 209 -4.63 17.95 3.56
CA ASP A 209 -4.60 19.43 3.54
C ASP A 209 -5.99 20.01 3.77
N ASP A 210 -7.00 19.52 3.04
CA ASP A 210 -8.39 19.96 3.16
C ASP A 210 -9.00 19.65 4.54
N LEU A 211 -8.63 18.50 5.14
CA LEU A 211 -9.14 18.09 6.46
C LEU A 211 -8.54 18.86 7.63
N THR A 212 -7.32 19.37 7.48
CA THR A 212 -6.58 20.04 8.56
C THR A 212 -6.44 21.55 8.36
N ASP A 213 -6.96 22.06 7.24
CA ASP A 213 -6.81 23.47 6.83
C ASP A 213 -5.34 23.94 6.84
N THR A 214 -4.46 23.07 6.34
CA THR A 214 -3.01 23.32 6.24
C THR A 214 -2.50 22.89 4.87
N THR A 215 -1.30 23.31 4.51
CA THR A 215 -0.69 23.01 3.20
C THR A 215 0.50 22.10 3.33
N SER A 216 0.66 21.18 2.37
CA SER A 216 1.79 20.25 2.26
C SER A 216 2.84 20.74 1.26
N ASP A 217 4.10 20.31 1.46
CA ASP A 217 5.15 20.41 0.44
C ASP A 217 5.08 19.18 -0.48
N ARG A 218 4.35 19.33 -1.59
CA ARG A 218 4.13 18.26 -2.58
C ARG A 218 5.41 17.77 -3.23
N ASN A 219 6.40 18.64 -3.46
CA ASN A 219 7.66 18.23 -4.07
C ASN A 219 8.54 17.48 -3.07
N ARG A 220 8.52 17.88 -1.81
CA ARG A 220 9.14 17.14 -0.71
C ARG A 220 8.48 15.76 -0.56
N GLU A 221 7.14 15.70 -0.67
CA GLU A 221 6.42 14.43 -0.64
C GLU A 221 6.86 13.48 -1.76
N CYS A 222 6.97 13.95 -3.01
CA CYS A 222 7.48 13.15 -4.11
C CYS A 222 8.88 12.59 -3.82
N LYS A 223 9.78 13.41 -3.30
CA LYS A 223 11.14 12.98 -2.92
C LYS A 223 11.10 11.99 -1.76
N GLY A 224 10.27 12.25 -0.76
CA GLY A 224 10.09 11.40 0.42
C GLY A 224 9.61 10.00 0.04
N GLN A 225 8.58 9.91 -0.79
CA GLN A 225 8.07 8.63 -1.31
C GLN A 225 9.15 7.88 -2.10
N GLY A 226 9.94 8.60 -2.91
CA GLY A 226 11.06 8.00 -3.64
C GLY A 226 12.14 7.43 -2.72
N ILE A 227 12.55 8.18 -1.69
CA ILE A 227 13.53 7.72 -0.70
C ILE A 227 12.97 6.51 0.07
N ALA A 228 11.70 6.54 0.44
CA ALA A 228 11.04 5.45 1.14
C ALA A 228 10.97 4.18 0.28
N ASN A 229 10.69 4.30 -1.02
CA ASN A 229 10.68 3.18 -1.95
C ASN A 229 12.08 2.60 -2.19
N ILE A 230 13.12 3.43 -2.28
CA ILE A 230 14.50 2.94 -2.35
C ILE A 230 14.84 2.17 -1.07
N GLY A 231 14.54 2.73 0.11
CA GLY A 231 14.77 2.04 1.37
C GLY A 231 14.00 0.73 1.46
N SER A 232 12.74 0.69 1.02
CA SER A 232 11.94 -0.53 0.96
C SER A 232 12.59 -1.59 0.05
N GLY A 233 12.97 -1.23 -1.17
CA GLY A 233 13.58 -2.15 -2.12
C GLY A 233 14.92 -2.72 -1.64
N LEU A 234 15.74 -1.91 -0.95
CA LEU A 234 17.00 -2.36 -0.36
C LEU A 234 16.83 -3.22 0.90
N LEU A 235 15.66 -3.20 1.51
CA LEU A 235 15.32 -3.97 2.71
C LEU A 235 14.34 -5.13 2.41
N GLY A 236 14.25 -5.54 1.15
CA GLY A 236 13.46 -6.69 0.73
C GLY A 236 11.96 -6.44 0.62
N GLY A 237 11.55 -5.17 0.64
CA GLY A 237 10.14 -4.76 0.50
C GLY A 237 9.77 -4.31 -0.91
N MET A 238 8.50 -4.38 -1.23
CA MET A 238 7.92 -3.89 -2.48
C MET A 238 7.70 -2.37 -2.44
N ALA A 239 7.41 -1.77 -3.60
CA ALA A 239 7.03 -0.37 -3.68
C ALA A 239 5.68 -0.10 -3.02
N GLY A 240 5.56 1.07 -2.42
CA GLY A 240 4.33 1.54 -1.79
C GLY A 240 4.09 3.03 -2.03
N CYS A 241 3.03 3.53 -1.43
CA CYS A 241 2.60 4.93 -1.52
C CYS A 241 1.73 5.30 -0.32
N ALA A 242 1.27 6.56 -0.26
CA ALA A 242 0.36 6.98 0.79
C ALA A 242 -1.03 6.35 0.63
N MET A 243 -1.65 6.03 1.74
CA MET A 243 -2.98 5.40 1.81
C MET A 243 -4.03 6.41 2.27
N ILE A 244 -5.04 6.66 1.43
CA ILE A 244 -6.10 7.64 1.70
C ILE A 244 -6.87 7.29 2.98
N GLY A 245 -7.40 6.07 3.08
CA GLY A 245 -8.26 5.67 4.19
C GLY A 245 -7.57 5.74 5.55
N GLN A 246 -6.37 5.19 5.65
CA GLN A 246 -5.56 5.17 6.86
C GLN A 246 -5.11 6.58 7.26
N SER A 247 -4.74 7.42 6.29
CA SER A 247 -4.37 8.81 6.56
C SER A 247 -5.56 9.63 7.10
N ILE A 248 -6.76 9.44 6.55
CA ILE A 248 -7.97 10.09 7.07
C ILE A 248 -8.27 9.65 8.50
N ILE A 249 -8.15 8.36 8.81
CA ILE A 249 -8.36 7.83 10.16
C ILE A 249 -7.34 8.45 11.11
N ASN A 250 -6.05 8.44 10.74
CA ASN A 250 -4.97 8.97 11.57
C ASN A 250 -5.13 10.46 11.90
N VAL A 251 -5.62 11.26 10.95
CA VAL A 251 -5.80 12.71 11.14
C VAL A 251 -7.05 13.06 11.93
N LYS A 252 -8.08 12.18 11.92
CA LYS A 252 -9.34 12.40 12.64
C LYS A 252 -9.35 11.82 14.06
N SER A 253 -8.37 11.00 14.42
CA SER A 253 -8.19 10.43 15.77
C SER A 253 -7.50 11.40 16.68
#